data_213a0540b53d6f4a527306715daca940
#
_entry.id   213a0540b53d6f4a527306715daca940
#
_cell.length_a   1.000
_cell.length_b   1.000
_cell.length_c   1.000
_cell.angle_alpha   90.00
_cell.angle_beta   90.00
_cell.angle_gamma   90.00
#
_symmetry.space_group_name_H-M   'P 1'
#
loop_
_entity.id
_entity.type
_entity.pdbx_description
1 polymer ?
#
loop_
_entity_poly.entity_id
_entity_poly.type
_entity_poly.pdbx_seq_one_letter_code
_entity_poly.pdbx_strand_id
1 'polypeptide(L)'
;MRYEEKDLVRIAKRENNNKRSYLVVDPLQGKHVPVSPFKALTLFSSLADKVREAYSEEKLLLVGFAETATAIGAEIAVCLGAKYIQTTREVIEGVEYLYFSEEHSHATEQKLVKDDIDAVIDDIDRIVFAEDEVTTGKTILNIIDRIEQYYPGKVKFSVASLLNGMSKEHLAQYEERKINLHYLVKT
;
A
#
# COMPACT_ATOMS: atom_id res chain seq x y z
N MET A 1 4.82 -14.10 13.09
CA MET A 1 6.29 -14.28 12.88
C MET A 1 6.94 -12.90 12.91
N ARG A 2 8.16 -12.75 13.46
CA ARG A 2 8.86 -11.45 13.47
C ARG A 2 9.91 -11.45 12.37
N TYR A 3 9.85 -10.47 11.47
CA TYR A 3 10.83 -10.24 10.41
C TYR A 3 11.81 -9.15 10.84
N GLU A 4 13.05 -9.29 10.39
CA GLU A 4 14.12 -8.30 10.56
C GLU A 4 14.57 -7.78 9.19
N GLU A 5 15.30 -6.67 9.16
CA GLU A 5 15.80 -6.07 7.90
C GLU A 5 16.57 -7.08 7.04
N LYS A 6 17.42 -7.90 7.65
CA LYS A 6 18.16 -8.95 6.95
C LYS A 6 17.30 -10.00 6.24
N ASP A 7 16.02 -10.15 6.61
CA ASP A 7 15.11 -11.10 6.01
C ASP A 7 14.42 -10.52 4.76
N LEU A 8 14.14 -9.21 4.77
CA LEU A 8 13.34 -8.53 3.73
C LEU A 8 14.14 -7.59 2.84
N VAL A 9 15.41 -7.30 3.17
CA VAL A 9 16.22 -6.34 2.41
C VAL A 9 17.43 -7.01 1.80
N ARG A 10 17.53 -6.89 0.46
CA ARG A 10 18.73 -7.21 -0.32
C ARG A 10 19.04 -6.05 -1.23
N ILE A 11 20.31 -5.82 -1.49
CA ILE A 11 20.77 -4.78 -2.40
C ILE A 11 21.16 -5.43 -3.72
N ALA A 12 20.50 -5.03 -4.78
CA ALA A 12 20.83 -5.41 -6.14
C ALA A 12 21.39 -4.21 -6.91
N LYS A 13 22.41 -4.46 -7.72
CA LYS A 13 22.97 -3.45 -8.62
C LYS A 13 21.97 -3.20 -9.77
N ARG A 14 21.73 -1.95 -10.11
CA ARG A 14 21.02 -1.56 -11.33
C ARG A 14 22.01 -1.30 -12.46
N GLU A 15 21.79 -1.96 -13.57
CA GLU A 15 22.50 -1.66 -14.80
C GLU A 15 21.82 -0.51 -15.53
N ASN A 16 22.61 0.33 -16.20
CA ASN A 16 22.12 1.42 -17.07
C ASN A 16 21.23 2.49 -16.38
N ASN A 17 21.38 2.71 -15.08
CA ASN A 17 20.68 3.79 -14.38
C ASN A 17 21.66 4.68 -13.60
N ASN A 18 21.93 5.86 -14.16
CA ASN A 18 22.88 6.83 -13.60
C ASN A 18 22.36 7.61 -12.38
N LYS A 19 21.03 7.60 -12.15
CA LYS A 19 20.40 8.32 -11.04
C LYS A 19 20.32 7.49 -9.77
N ARG A 20 20.19 6.16 -9.90
CA ARG A 20 20.10 5.24 -8.77
C ARG A 20 20.81 3.93 -9.12
N SER A 21 22.01 3.76 -8.58
CA SER A 21 22.90 2.63 -8.90
C SER A 21 22.50 1.30 -8.27
N TYR A 22 21.58 1.31 -7.32
CA TYR A 22 21.10 0.13 -6.61
C TYR A 22 19.59 0.08 -6.50
N LEU A 23 19.07 -1.09 -6.20
CA LEU A 23 17.67 -1.37 -5.95
C LEU A 23 17.57 -2.17 -4.63
N VAL A 24 16.63 -1.80 -3.79
CA VAL A 24 16.22 -2.63 -2.66
C VAL A 24 15.30 -3.72 -3.20
N VAL A 25 15.56 -4.96 -2.84
CA VAL A 25 14.81 -6.14 -3.26
C VAL A 25 14.37 -6.90 -2.02
N ASP A 26 13.07 -7.13 -1.89
CA ASP A 26 12.54 -8.08 -0.94
C ASP A 26 12.55 -9.50 -1.56
N PRO A 27 13.35 -10.44 -1.00
CA PRO A 27 13.45 -11.78 -1.56
C PRO A 27 12.21 -12.65 -1.32
N LEU A 28 11.28 -12.23 -0.47
CA LEU A 28 10.07 -12.99 -0.14
C LEU A 28 8.80 -12.46 -0.82
N GLN A 29 8.86 -11.27 -1.42
CA GLN A 29 7.69 -10.65 -2.07
C GLN A 29 7.31 -11.32 -3.40
N GLY A 30 8.27 -11.91 -4.12
CA GLY A 30 8.04 -12.48 -5.45
C GLY A 30 8.08 -11.49 -6.62
N LYS A 31 8.46 -10.23 -6.38
CA LYS A 31 8.55 -9.17 -7.39
C LYS A 31 9.80 -9.30 -8.28
N HIS A 32 10.96 -9.48 -7.66
CA HIS A 32 12.26 -9.49 -8.35
C HIS A 32 12.94 -10.86 -8.31
N VAL A 33 12.58 -11.67 -7.34
CA VAL A 33 13.15 -13.00 -7.12
C VAL A 33 12.01 -14.01 -7.05
N PRO A 34 12.11 -15.15 -7.74
CA PRO A 34 11.13 -16.22 -7.61
C PRO A 34 11.06 -16.71 -6.15
N VAL A 35 9.87 -16.82 -5.62
CA VAL A 35 9.62 -17.27 -4.25
C VAL A 35 8.47 -18.28 -4.24
N SER A 36 8.49 -19.21 -3.28
CA SER A 36 7.33 -20.07 -3.05
C SER A 36 6.11 -19.21 -2.66
N PRO A 37 4.95 -19.37 -3.31
CA PRO A 37 3.73 -18.66 -2.94
C PRO A 37 3.41 -18.77 -1.45
N PHE A 38 3.63 -19.94 -0.85
CA PHE A 38 3.44 -20.14 0.58
C PHE A 38 4.27 -19.18 1.44
N LYS A 39 5.55 -18.94 1.08
CA LYS A 39 6.43 -18.01 1.81
C LYS A 39 5.96 -16.56 1.65
N ALA A 40 5.56 -16.16 0.43
CA ALA A 40 5.04 -14.83 0.16
C ALA A 40 3.74 -14.58 0.94
N LEU A 41 2.78 -15.51 0.87
CA LEU A 41 1.53 -15.41 1.61
C LEU A 41 1.75 -15.39 3.12
N THR A 42 2.69 -16.17 3.66
CA THR A 42 3.06 -16.11 5.09
C THR A 42 3.58 -14.72 5.50
N LEU A 43 4.38 -14.09 4.63
CA LEU A 43 4.85 -12.73 4.84
C LEU A 43 3.66 -11.74 4.89
N PHE A 44 2.77 -11.79 3.89
CA PHE A 44 1.63 -10.88 3.78
C PHE A 44 0.63 -11.10 4.92
N SER A 45 0.37 -12.34 5.32
CA SER A 45 -0.46 -12.67 6.49
C SER A 45 0.10 -12.09 7.79
N SER A 46 1.43 -12.04 7.95
CA SER A 46 2.06 -11.40 9.12
C SER A 46 1.82 -9.89 9.17
N LEU A 47 1.64 -9.24 8.01
CA LEU A 47 1.23 -7.84 7.94
C LEU A 47 -0.27 -7.69 8.25
N ALA A 48 -1.11 -8.63 7.79
CA ALA A 48 -2.52 -8.67 8.11
C ALA A 48 -2.76 -8.76 9.62
N ASP A 49 -1.95 -9.53 10.36
CA ASP A 49 -2.06 -9.64 11.82
C ASP A 49 -1.90 -8.28 12.52
N LYS A 50 -0.94 -7.44 12.06
CA LYS A 50 -0.76 -6.09 12.61
C LYS A 50 -1.97 -5.17 12.36
N VAL A 51 -2.60 -5.29 11.20
CA VAL A 51 -3.83 -4.53 10.87
C VAL A 51 -5.00 -5.02 11.72
N ARG A 52 -5.13 -6.34 11.87
CA ARG A 52 -6.18 -6.97 12.71
C ARG A 52 -6.07 -6.53 14.16
N GLU A 53 -4.86 -6.53 14.73
CA GLU A 53 -4.63 -6.09 16.12
C GLU A 53 -5.06 -4.63 16.35
N ALA A 54 -4.92 -3.77 15.33
CA ALA A 54 -5.27 -2.38 15.43
C ALA A 54 -6.76 -2.08 15.17
N TYR A 55 -7.44 -2.88 14.33
CA TYR A 55 -8.77 -2.56 13.80
C TYR A 55 -9.74 -3.74 13.80
N SER A 56 -9.75 -4.55 14.85
CA SER A 56 -10.60 -5.76 14.96
C SER A 56 -12.10 -5.48 14.83
N GLU A 57 -12.55 -4.28 15.21
CA GLU A 57 -13.96 -3.89 15.23
C GLU A 57 -14.36 -2.99 14.05
N GLU A 58 -13.42 -2.57 13.21
CA GLU A 58 -13.68 -1.69 12.08
C GLU A 58 -13.94 -2.49 10.80
N LYS A 59 -14.86 -2.00 9.96
CA LYS A 59 -15.08 -2.51 8.61
C LYS A 59 -14.07 -1.87 7.67
N LEU A 60 -13.22 -2.69 7.06
CA LEU A 60 -12.08 -2.24 6.28
C LEU A 60 -12.31 -2.37 4.78
N LEU A 61 -11.77 -1.41 4.02
CA LEU A 61 -11.47 -1.53 2.60
C LEU A 61 -9.96 -1.55 2.43
N LEU A 62 -9.42 -2.60 1.82
CA LEU A 62 -8.01 -2.68 1.43
C LEU A 62 -7.86 -2.13 0.01
N VAL A 63 -6.85 -1.26 -0.18
CA VAL A 63 -6.48 -0.70 -1.49
C VAL A 63 -5.03 -1.09 -1.78
N GLY A 64 -4.81 -2.02 -2.70
CA GLY A 64 -3.46 -2.42 -3.14
C GLY A 64 -2.95 -1.52 -4.25
N PHE A 65 -1.71 -1.00 -4.10
CA PHE A 65 -1.10 -0.23 -5.18
C PHE A 65 -0.59 -1.12 -6.32
N ALA A 66 -1.09 -0.87 -7.49
CA ALA A 66 -0.62 -1.55 -8.70
C ALA A 66 0.80 -1.05 -9.06
N GLU A 67 1.65 -1.95 -9.43
CA GLU A 67 1.39 -3.40 -9.63
C GLU A 67 1.94 -4.24 -8.48
N THR A 68 2.84 -3.68 -7.68
CA THR A 68 3.69 -4.43 -6.75
C THR A 68 3.01 -4.82 -5.46
N ALA A 69 1.99 -4.08 -5.05
CA ALA A 69 1.28 -4.36 -3.80
C ALA A 69 -0.12 -4.97 -4.01
N THR A 70 -0.48 -5.37 -5.23
CA THR A 70 -1.78 -5.99 -5.49
C THR A 70 -1.96 -7.29 -4.72
N ALA A 71 -0.98 -8.19 -4.78
CA ALA A 71 -1.03 -9.46 -4.05
C ALA A 71 -0.97 -9.26 -2.52
N ILE A 72 -0.21 -8.27 -2.05
CA ILE A 72 -0.12 -7.91 -0.62
C ILE A 72 -1.50 -7.48 -0.10
N GLY A 73 -2.11 -6.50 -0.78
CA GLY A 73 -3.43 -5.99 -0.40
C GLY A 73 -4.52 -7.05 -0.46
N ALA A 74 -4.51 -7.88 -1.51
CA ALA A 74 -5.47 -8.97 -1.66
C ALA A 74 -5.36 -10.01 -0.52
N GLU A 75 -4.14 -10.45 -0.17
CA GLU A 75 -3.94 -11.41 0.92
C GLU A 75 -4.33 -10.82 2.27
N ILE A 76 -3.99 -9.55 2.54
CA ILE A 76 -4.45 -8.89 3.77
C ILE A 76 -5.98 -8.88 3.82
N ALA A 77 -6.65 -8.54 2.72
CA ALA A 77 -8.12 -8.54 2.67
C ALA A 77 -8.71 -9.92 2.93
N VAL A 78 -8.14 -10.98 2.34
CA VAL A 78 -8.55 -12.37 2.58
C VAL A 78 -8.40 -12.74 4.05
N CYS A 79 -7.24 -12.45 4.65
CA CYS A 79 -6.98 -12.73 6.06
C CYS A 79 -7.92 -11.99 7.01
N LEU A 80 -8.38 -10.80 6.65
CA LEU A 80 -9.25 -9.96 7.48
C LEU A 80 -10.74 -10.11 7.18
N GLY A 81 -11.11 -10.81 6.10
CA GLY A 81 -12.48 -10.84 5.59
C GLY A 81 -12.96 -9.45 5.13
N ALA A 82 -12.04 -8.61 4.67
CA ALA A 82 -12.30 -7.23 4.27
C ALA A 82 -12.61 -7.11 2.77
N LYS A 83 -13.20 -5.98 2.35
CA LYS A 83 -13.36 -5.63 0.94
C LYS A 83 -12.00 -5.25 0.35
N TYR A 84 -11.81 -5.46 -0.96
CA TYR A 84 -10.56 -5.18 -1.66
C TYR A 84 -10.80 -4.52 -3.00
N ILE A 85 -10.01 -3.50 -3.30
CA ILE A 85 -9.85 -2.90 -4.62
C ILE A 85 -8.35 -2.63 -4.85
N GLN A 86 -7.98 -2.29 -6.08
CA GLN A 86 -6.60 -1.93 -6.40
C GLN A 86 -6.56 -0.69 -7.28
N THR A 87 -5.43 0.02 -7.24
CA THR A 87 -5.17 1.09 -8.21
C THR A 87 -4.90 0.47 -9.58
N THR A 88 -5.04 1.26 -10.64
CA THR A 88 -4.79 0.80 -12.00
C THR A 88 -4.15 1.88 -12.86
N ARG A 89 -3.47 1.47 -13.93
CA ARG A 89 -2.99 2.33 -15.01
C ARG A 89 -3.81 2.12 -16.29
N GLU A 90 -4.65 1.09 -16.31
CA GLU A 90 -5.46 0.76 -17.45
C GLU A 90 -6.65 1.71 -17.59
N VAL A 91 -7.14 1.88 -18.81
CA VAL A 91 -8.37 2.60 -19.11
C VAL A 91 -9.51 1.60 -19.22
N ILE A 92 -10.45 1.68 -18.30
CA ILE A 92 -11.69 0.90 -18.29
C ILE A 92 -12.81 1.82 -18.79
N GLU A 93 -13.53 1.42 -19.80
CA GLU A 93 -14.64 2.22 -20.35
C GLU A 93 -15.83 2.26 -19.39
N GLY A 94 -16.48 3.42 -19.30
CA GLY A 94 -17.73 3.57 -18.56
C GLY A 94 -17.60 3.71 -17.05
N VAL A 95 -16.40 3.97 -16.51
CA VAL A 95 -16.18 4.21 -15.09
C VAL A 95 -15.58 5.59 -14.82
N GLU A 96 -15.84 6.14 -13.64
CA GLU A 96 -15.18 7.35 -13.14
C GLU A 96 -13.89 7.00 -12.38
N TYR A 97 -12.91 7.90 -12.44
CA TYR A 97 -11.61 7.72 -11.78
C TYR A 97 -11.27 8.82 -10.81
N LEU A 98 -10.62 8.45 -9.70
CA LEU A 98 -9.82 9.34 -8.89
C LEU A 98 -8.37 9.27 -9.38
N TYR A 99 -7.91 10.37 -9.99
CA TYR A 99 -6.54 10.50 -10.48
C TYR A 99 -5.63 11.05 -9.38
N PHE A 100 -4.45 10.49 -9.25
CA PHE A 100 -3.42 10.97 -8.33
C PHE A 100 -2.02 10.77 -8.93
N SER A 101 -1.08 11.66 -8.59
CA SER A 101 0.27 11.64 -9.13
C SER A 101 1.21 10.78 -8.28
N GLU A 102 2.11 10.04 -8.94
CA GLU A 102 3.25 9.40 -8.31
C GLU A 102 4.47 10.34 -8.28
N GLU A 103 5.22 10.34 -7.18
CA GLU A 103 6.38 11.23 -7.00
C GLU A 103 7.54 10.89 -7.94
N HIS A 104 7.68 9.65 -8.38
CA HIS A 104 8.90 9.14 -9.04
C HIS A 104 8.72 8.64 -10.47
N SER A 105 7.54 8.73 -11.04
CA SER A 105 7.33 8.22 -12.39
C SER A 105 6.95 9.33 -13.37
N HIS A 106 7.67 9.37 -14.49
CA HIS A 106 7.23 10.04 -15.72
C HIS A 106 6.23 9.15 -16.50
N ALA A 107 5.79 8.07 -15.89
CA ALA A 107 4.87 7.10 -16.45
C ALA A 107 3.42 7.47 -16.10
N THR A 108 2.49 6.97 -16.88
CA THR A 108 1.04 7.10 -16.79
C THR A 108 0.51 7.22 -15.35
N GLU A 109 -0.32 8.26 -15.12
CA GLU A 109 -0.97 8.51 -13.84
C GLU A 109 -1.62 7.24 -13.30
N GLN A 110 -1.36 6.95 -12.04
CA GLN A 110 -2.15 5.95 -11.32
C GLN A 110 -3.54 6.51 -11.01
N LYS A 111 -4.50 5.64 -10.99
CA LYS A 111 -5.89 5.99 -10.72
C LYS A 111 -6.60 4.88 -9.97
N LEU A 112 -7.63 5.27 -9.27
CA LEU A 112 -8.53 4.37 -8.57
C LEU A 112 -9.91 4.52 -9.19
N VAL A 113 -10.62 3.42 -9.41
CA VAL A 113 -12.00 3.45 -9.91
C VAL A 113 -12.88 4.05 -8.82
N LYS A 114 -13.50 5.19 -9.11
CA LYS A 114 -14.33 5.91 -8.15
C LYS A 114 -15.62 5.13 -7.85
N ASP A 115 -16.21 4.49 -8.86
CA ASP A 115 -17.43 3.70 -8.72
C ASP A 115 -17.26 2.55 -7.71
N ASP A 116 -16.05 1.97 -7.62
CA ASP A 116 -15.74 0.93 -6.63
C ASP A 116 -15.73 1.48 -5.18
N ILE A 117 -15.32 2.74 -5.01
CA ILE A 117 -15.41 3.42 -3.71
C ILE A 117 -16.86 3.79 -3.41
N ASP A 118 -17.58 4.36 -4.37
CA ASP A 118 -19.01 4.72 -4.22
C ASP A 118 -19.83 3.52 -3.73
N ALA A 119 -19.54 2.33 -4.24
CA ALA A 119 -20.24 1.10 -3.90
C ALA A 119 -20.06 0.65 -2.43
N VAL A 120 -19.05 1.18 -1.72
CA VAL A 120 -18.69 0.66 -0.39
C VAL A 120 -18.51 1.73 0.68
N ILE A 121 -18.37 3.00 0.32
CA ILE A 121 -17.95 4.10 1.21
C ILE A 121 -18.85 4.28 2.44
N ASP A 122 -20.13 4.01 2.32
CA ASP A 122 -21.08 4.13 3.43
C ASP A 122 -21.10 2.89 4.35
N ASP A 123 -20.44 1.79 3.94
CA ASP A 123 -20.41 0.52 4.66
C ASP A 123 -19.07 0.25 5.36
N ILE A 124 -18.09 1.13 5.24
CA ILE A 124 -16.73 0.96 5.77
C ILE A 124 -16.38 2.07 6.75
N ASP A 125 -15.50 1.76 7.70
CA ASP A 125 -14.99 2.69 8.71
C ASP A 125 -13.61 3.24 8.32
N ARG A 126 -12.84 2.45 7.54
CA ARG A 126 -11.43 2.77 7.23
C ARG A 126 -11.01 2.23 5.87
N ILE A 127 -10.16 2.99 5.20
CA ILE A 127 -9.38 2.55 4.04
C ILE A 127 -7.94 2.28 4.50
N VAL A 128 -7.44 1.08 4.20
CA VAL A 128 -6.06 0.65 4.46
C VAL A 128 -5.33 0.53 3.13
N PHE A 129 -4.36 1.39 2.87
CA PHE A 129 -3.51 1.33 1.69
C PHE A 129 -2.40 0.31 1.89
N ALA A 130 -2.29 -0.66 0.97
CA ALA A 130 -1.25 -1.68 1.00
C ALA A 130 -0.14 -1.34 0.00
N GLU A 131 1.12 -1.35 0.49
CA GLU A 131 2.32 -1.08 -0.29
C GLU A 131 3.44 -2.10 0.01
N ASP A 132 4.38 -2.27 -0.91
CA ASP A 132 5.57 -3.06 -0.65
C ASP A 132 6.59 -2.26 0.17
N GLU A 133 6.88 -1.03 -0.22
CA GLU A 133 7.81 -0.14 0.47
C GLU A 133 7.27 1.29 0.48
N VAL A 134 7.21 1.91 1.64
CA VAL A 134 6.86 3.34 1.77
C VAL A 134 8.11 4.13 2.13
N THR A 135 8.51 5.07 1.25
CA THR A 135 9.70 5.93 1.43
C THR A 135 9.33 7.35 1.84
N THR A 136 8.56 8.06 1.03
CA THR A 136 8.06 9.40 1.36
C THR A 136 6.59 9.39 1.75
N GLY A 137 5.83 8.45 1.20
CA GLY A 137 4.39 8.34 1.38
C GLY A 137 3.57 9.39 0.62
N LYS A 138 4.19 10.26 -0.18
CA LYS A 138 3.47 11.34 -0.89
C LYS A 138 2.37 10.83 -1.82
N THR A 139 2.61 9.74 -2.52
CA THR A 139 1.59 9.12 -3.38
C THR A 139 0.33 8.75 -2.61
N ILE A 140 0.51 8.20 -1.40
CA ILE A 140 -0.61 7.83 -0.51
C ILE A 140 -1.34 9.09 -0.02
N LEU A 141 -0.61 10.14 0.37
CA LEU A 141 -1.23 11.41 0.77
C LEU A 141 -2.03 12.03 -0.38
N ASN A 142 -1.52 11.97 -1.61
CA ASN A 142 -2.22 12.49 -2.78
C ASN A 142 -3.55 11.78 -3.03
N ILE A 143 -3.61 10.45 -2.90
CA ILE A 143 -4.87 9.73 -3.08
C ILE A 143 -5.83 9.96 -1.90
N ILE A 144 -5.33 10.07 -0.67
CA ILE A 144 -6.14 10.43 0.50
C ILE A 144 -6.81 11.79 0.27
N ASP A 145 -6.04 12.80 -0.17
CA ASP A 145 -6.57 14.14 -0.46
C ASP A 145 -7.68 14.09 -1.53
N ARG A 146 -7.51 13.23 -2.55
CA ARG A 146 -8.55 13.02 -3.57
C ARG A 146 -9.80 12.36 -3.00
N ILE A 147 -9.65 11.34 -2.18
CA ILE A 147 -10.78 10.67 -1.53
C ILE A 147 -11.51 11.64 -0.60
N GLU A 148 -10.79 12.42 0.21
CA GLU A 148 -11.39 13.40 1.11
C GLU A 148 -12.13 14.52 0.38
N GLN A 149 -11.74 14.90 -0.85
CA GLN A 149 -12.47 15.86 -1.66
C GLN A 149 -13.86 15.37 -2.06
N TYR A 150 -14.02 14.08 -2.33
CA TYR A 150 -15.30 13.48 -2.73
C TYR A 150 -16.12 12.97 -1.54
N TYR A 151 -15.45 12.52 -0.47
CA TYR A 151 -16.08 11.88 0.69
C TYR A 151 -15.58 12.49 2.02
N PRO A 152 -15.77 13.80 2.25
CA PRO A 152 -15.18 14.49 3.40
C PRO A 152 -15.62 13.89 4.72
N GLY A 153 -14.64 13.44 5.53
CA GLY A 153 -14.87 12.90 6.87
C GLY A 153 -15.63 11.56 6.95
N LYS A 154 -15.83 10.87 5.82
CA LYS A 154 -16.57 9.60 5.77
C LYS A 154 -15.80 8.44 6.39
N VAL A 155 -14.50 8.36 6.17
CA VAL A 155 -13.66 7.24 6.58
C VAL A 155 -12.35 7.69 7.18
N LYS A 156 -11.72 6.81 7.95
CA LYS A 156 -10.35 6.96 8.42
C LYS A 156 -9.37 6.32 7.45
N PHE A 157 -8.09 6.68 7.55
CA PHE A 157 -7.04 6.15 6.69
C PHE A 157 -5.93 5.49 7.51
N SER A 158 -5.30 4.48 6.94
CA SER A 158 -4.06 3.90 7.44
C SER A 158 -3.28 3.24 6.29
N VAL A 159 -2.05 2.86 6.57
CA VAL A 159 -1.15 2.24 5.61
C VAL A 159 -0.59 0.95 6.19
N ALA A 160 -0.50 -0.07 5.35
CA ALA A 160 0.17 -1.33 5.65
C ALA A 160 1.27 -1.58 4.61
N SER A 161 2.52 -1.74 5.02
CA SER A 161 3.64 -1.99 4.12
C SER A 161 4.59 -3.07 4.64
N LEU A 162 5.28 -3.74 3.74
CA LEU A 162 6.33 -4.69 4.15
C LEU A 162 7.51 -3.92 4.74
N LEU A 163 7.93 -2.86 4.04
CA LEU A 163 9.04 -2.01 4.46
C LEU A 163 8.58 -0.57 4.69
N ASN A 164 9.14 0.08 5.71
CA ASN A 164 8.97 1.50 5.96
C ASN A 164 10.33 2.21 5.99
N GLY A 165 10.65 2.93 4.93
CA GLY A 165 11.86 3.76 4.77
C GLY A 165 11.61 5.24 5.05
N MET A 166 10.50 5.63 5.66
CA MET A 166 10.15 7.04 5.88
C MET A 166 11.13 7.71 6.85
N SER A 167 11.54 8.94 6.52
CA SER A 167 12.26 9.83 7.43
C SER A 167 11.37 10.27 8.59
N LYS A 168 11.98 10.84 9.64
CA LYS A 168 11.23 11.41 10.77
C LYS A 168 10.28 12.51 10.33
N GLU A 169 10.67 13.31 9.33
CA GLU A 169 9.84 14.39 8.78
C GLU A 169 8.58 13.82 8.10
N HIS A 170 8.73 12.77 7.27
CA HIS A 170 7.59 12.14 6.62
C HIS A 170 6.67 11.43 7.64
N LEU A 171 7.24 10.80 8.67
CA LEU A 171 6.45 10.18 9.73
C LEU A 171 5.60 11.23 10.49
N ALA A 172 6.17 12.40 10.79
CA ALA A 172 5.46 13.49 11.46
C ALA A 172 4.25 13.98 10.65
N GLN A 173 4.33 14.05 9.30
CA GLN A 173 3.20 14.41 8.45
C GLN A 173 2.03 13.42 8.57
N TYR A 174 2.32 12.13 8.67
CA TYR A 174 1.31 11.09 8.85
C TYR A 174 0.68 11.14 10.26
N GLU A 175 1.49 11.39 11.27
CA GLU A 175 1.03 11.55 12.66
C GLU A 175 0.09 12.76 12.81
N GLU A 176 0.47 13.92 12.23
CA GLU A 176 -0.36 15.13 12.22
C GLU A 176 -1.73 14.88 11.58
N ARG A 177 -1.75 14.10 10.49
CA ARG A 177 -2.99 13.72 9.78
C ARG A 177 -3.72 12.52 10.41
N LYS A 178 -3.22 11.97 11.52
CA LYS A 178 -3.75 10.79 12.22
C LYS A 178 -3.86 9.56 11.31
N ILE A 179 -2.91 9.40 10.38
CA ILE A 179 -2.80 8.25 9.49
C ILE A 179 -1.82 7.26 10.13
N ASN A 180 -2.33 6.12 10.59
CA ASN A 180 -1.52 5.10 11.22
C ASN A 180 -0.74 4.28 10.19
N LEU A 181 0.49 3.92 10.55
CA LEU A 181 1.40 3.13 9.72
C LEU A 181 1.64 1.76 10.36
N HIS A 182 1.33 0.70 9.63
CA HIS A 182 1.61 -0.69 10.00
C HIS A 182 2.68 -1.23 9.04
N TYR A 183 3.76 -1.75 9.56
CA TYR A 183 4.85 -2.29 8.73
C TYR A 183 5.53 -3.46 9.42
N LEU A 184 6.16 -4.31 8.63
CA LEU A 184 6.91 -5.45 9.17
C LEU A 184 8.30 -5.01 9.62
N VAL A 185 8.99 -4.21 8.79
CA VAL A 185 10.37 -3.76 9.06
C VAL A 185 10.49 -2.25 8.80
N LYS A 186 11.15 -1.55 9.73
CA LYS A 186 11.60 -0.16 9.57
C LYS A 186 13.03 -0.16 9.06
N THR A 187 13.27 0.50 7.93
CA THR A 187 14.60 0.67 7.32
C THR A 187 15.11 2.08 7.46
#